data_7d334e6e77308ee90c77748adec944e0
#
_entry.id   7d334e6e77308ee90c77748adec944e0
#
_cell.length_a   1.000
_cell.length_b   1.000
_cell.length_c   1.000
_cell.angle_alpha   90.00
_cell.angle_beta   90.00
_cell.angle_gamma   90.00
#
_symmetry.space_group_name_H-M   'P 1'
#
loop_
_entity.id
_entity.type
_entity.pdbx_description
1 polymer ?
#
loop_
_entity_poly.entity_id
_entity_poly.type
_entity_poly.pdbx_seq_one_letter_code
_entity_poly.pdbx_strand_id
1 'polypeptide(L)'
;VDRTGYKAGALDSAMDAVEGEFIAIFDADFEPEADFLQRTMPYFEDEKIGVVQTRWGHTNKQYSILTELQAFGLNGHFAVEQGGRTASGHFINFNGTGGIWRKKCIEDAGGWEHDTLTEDLDLSYRAQLKGWKFKYCEHVVAPAELPITMSALKSQQHRWMKGGAECFRKMAWRILTFKGVKASDKIHGLSHLFNSSVFVFIL
;
A
#
# COMPACT_ATOMS: atom_id res chain seq x y z
N VAL A 1 -6.39 -26.24 0.75
CA VAL A 1 -5.87 -25.00 0.22
C VAL A 1 -4.57 -24.72 0.97
N ASP A 2 -3.47 -24.69 0.25
CA ASP A 2 -2.18 -24.31 0.81
C ASP A 2 -2.26 -22.82 1.24
N ARG A 3 -1.88 -22.53 2.50
CA ARG A 3 -1.88 -21.17 3.06
C ARG A 3 -0.45 -20.62 3.20
N THR A 4 0.50 -21.22 2.51
CA THR A 4 1.89 -20.76 2.50
C THR A 4 1.98 -19.33 1.98
N GLY A 5 2.55 -18.43 2.77
CA GLY A 5 2.68 -17.02 2.40
C GLY A 5 1.40 -16.18 2.53
N TYR A 6 0.29 -16.71 3.07
CA TYR A 6 -0.97 -15.98 3.27
C TYR A 6 -1.41 -15.20 2.00
N LYS A 7 -1.68 -13.90 2.12
CA LYS A 7 -2.12 -13.03 1.00
C LYS A 7 -1.05 -12.91 -0.09
N ALA A 8 0.21 -12.73 0.30
CA ALA A 8 1.34 -12.66 -0.65
C ALA A 8 1.45 -13.93 -1.49
N GLY A 9 1.39 -15.12 -0.85
CA GLY A 9 1.43 -16.39 -1.56
C GLY A 9 0.22 -16.61 -2.48
N ALA A 10 -0.95 -16.13 -2.10
CA ALA A 10 -2.14 -16.19 -2.95
C ALA A 10 -2.00 -15.25 -4.17
N LEU A 11 -1.49 -14.03 -3.98
CA LEU A 11 -1.24 -13.08 -5.07
C LEU A 11 -0.16 -13.61 -6.02
N ASP A 12 0.93 -14.16 -5.49
CA ASP A 12 2.01 -14.75 -6.29
C ASP A 12 1.48 -15.90 -7.15
N SER A 13 0.77 -16.85 -6.54
CA SER A 13 0.17 -17.97 -7.27
C SER A 13 -0.87 -17.53 -8.32
N ALA A 14 -1.55 -16.42 -8.10
CA ALA A 14 -2.52 -15.89 -9.05
C ALA A 14 -1.84 -15.28 -10.29
N MET A 15 -0.57 -14.85 -10.19
CA MET A 15 0.14 -14.21 -11.30
C MET A 15 0.24 -15.09 -12.55
N ASP A 16 0.33 -16.42 -12.37
CA ASP A 16 0.39 -17.38 -13.49
C ASP A 16 -0.93 -17.44 -14.27
N ALA A 17 -2.06 -17.15 -13.61
CA ALA A 17 -3.38 -17.17 -14.23
C ALA A 17 -3.82 -15.80 -14.76
N VAL A 18 -3.08 -14.73 -14.46
CA VAL A 18 -3.42 -13.37 -14.91
C VAL A 18 -2.98 -13.16 -16.35
N GLU A 19 -3.95 -12.97 -17.26
CA GLU A 19 -3.71 -12.63 -18.66
C GLU A 19 -3.66 -11.11 -18.93
N GLY A 20 -4.29 -10.31 -18.03
CA GLY A 20 -4.40 -8.86 -18.19
C GLY A 20 -3.09 -8.12 -17.95
N GLU A 21 -2.92 -6.98 -18.62
CA GLU A 21 -1.79 -6.05 -18.40
C GLU A 21 -1.87 -5.33 -17.05
N PHE A 22 -3.09 -5.14 -16.54
CA PHE A 22 -3.35 -4.45 -15.28
C PHE A 22 -4.11 -5.35 -14.32
N ILE A 23 -3.78 -5.24 -13.04
CA ILE A 23 -4.32 -6.06 -11.96
C ILE A 23 -4.95 -5.15 -10.92
N ALA A 24 -6.28 -5.14 -10.83
CA ALA A 24 -6.99 -4.47 -9.75
C ALA A 24 -7.06 -5.38 -8.54
N ILE A 25 -6.71 -4.86 -7.37
CA ILE A 25 -6.68 -5.62 -6.12
C ILE A 25 -7.66 -5.01 -5.13
N PHE A 26 -8.62 -5.82 -4.68
CA PHE A 26 -9.59 -5.48 -3.66
C PHE A 26 -9.69 -6.60 -2.63
N ASP A 27 -9.68 -6.21 -1.36
CA ASP A 27 -10.08 -7.12 -0.29
C ASP A 27 -11.60 -7.33 -0.35
N ALA A 28 -12.10 -8.42 0.23
CA ALA A 28 -13.48 -8.87 0.06
C ALA A 28 -14.54 -7.91 0.64
N ASP A 29 -14.13 -6.97 1.49
CA ASP A 29 -14.96 -5.94 2.11
C ASP A 29 -14.93 -4.59 1.38
N PHE A 30 -14.25 -4.51 0.22
CA PHE A 30 -14.19 -3.29 -0.58
C PHE A 30 -15.34 -3.24 -1.60
N GLU A 31 -15.95 -2.07 -1.72
CA GLU A 31 -17.07 -1.78 -2.63
C GLU A 31 -16.72 -0.64 -3.58
N PRO A 32 -15.85 -0.89 -4.61
CA PRO A 32 -15.49 0.16 -5.56
C PRO A 32 -16.70 0.60 -6.40
N GLU A 33 -16.76 1.89 -6.71
CA GLU A 33 -17.78 2.45 -7.60
C GLU A 33 -17.66 1.85 -9.02
N ALA A 34 -18.79 1.78 -9.74
CA ALA A 34 -18.86 1.16 -11.07
C ALA A 34 -17.93 1.84 -12.10
N ASP A 35 -17.61 3.11 -11.93
CA ASP A 35 -16.72 3.90 -12.79
C ASP A 35 -15.25 3.86 -12.34
N PHE A 36 -14.90 3.02 -11.35
CA PHE A 36 -13.55 2.94 -10.77
C PHE A 36 -12.46 2.80 -11.84
N LEU A 37 -12.63 1.86 -12.76
CA LEU A 37 -11.65 1.63 -13.84
C LEU A 37 -11.58 2.82 -14.80
N GLN A 38 -12.72 3.41 -15.16
CA GLN A 38 -12.77 4.57 -16.06
C GLN A 38 -12.00 5.77 -15.48
N ARG A 39 -12.00 5.94 -14.17
CA ARG A 39 -11.35 7.05 -13.47
C ARG A 39 -9.87 6.78 -13.13
N THR A 40 -9.45 5.55 -13.10
CA THR A 40 -8.09 5.16 -12.71
C THR A 40 -7.20 4.78 -13.89
N MET A 41 -7.74 4.12 -14.92
CA MET A 41 -6.96 3.66 -16.07
C MET A 41 -6.24 4.75 -16.86
N PRO A 42 -6.79 5.98 -17.03
CA PRO A 42 -6.09 7.04 -17.77
C PRO A 42 -4.71 7.42 -17.20
N TYR A 43 -4.47 7.18 -15.92
CA TYR A 43 -3.15 7.44 -15.33
C TYR A 43 -2.05 6.52 -15.87
N PHE A 44 -2.41 5.34 -16.38
CA PHE A 44 -1.47 4.38 -16.97
C PHE A 44 -1.04 4.71 -18.41
N GLU A 45 -1.52 5.80 -19.00
CA GLU A 45 -0.99 6.34 -20.26
C GLU A 45 0.50 6.72 -20.13
N ASP A 46 0.94 7.15 -18.92
CA ASP A 46 2.38 7.20 -18.61
C ASP A 46 2.87 5.77 -18.33
N GLU A 47 3.67 5.23 -19.26
CA GLU A 47 4.23 3.87 -19.16
C GLU A 47 5.11 3.66 -17.90
N LYS A 48 5.55 4.73 -17.25
CA LYS A 48 6.33 4.69 -16.01
C LYS A 48 5.45 4.52 -14.77
N ILE A 49 4.13 4.69 -14.88
CA ILE A 49 3.21 4.45 -13.78
C ILE A 49 3.03 2.94 -13.61
N GLY A 50 3.52 2.44 -12.49
CA GLY A 50 3.38 1.03 -12.10
C GLY A 50 2.17 0.77 -11.22
N VAL A 51 1.73 1.80 -10.46
CA VAL A 51 0.61 1.68 -9.50
C VAL A 51 -0.25 2.94 -9.52
N VAL A 52 -1.56 2.72 -9.47
CA VAL A 52 -2.54 3.74 -9.10
C VAL A 52 -3.21 3.30 -7.80
N GLN A 53 -2.94 4.01 -6.70
CA GLN A 53 -3.59 3.82 -5.41
C GLN A 53 -4.74 4.81 -5.26
N THR A 54 -5.91 4.35 -4.84
CA THR A 54 -7.05 5.21 -4.54
C THR A 54 -7.22 5.42 -3.03
N ARG A 55 -8.08 6.35 -2.66
CA ARG A 55 -8.37 6.62 -1.25
C ARG A 55 -9.34 5.59 -0.70
N TRP A 56 -9.10 5.12 0.51
CA TRP A 56 -10.09 4.31 1.21
C TRP A 56 -11.23 5.17 1.75
N GLY A 57 -12.44 4.69 1.55
CA GLY A 57 -13.65 5.15 2.22
C GLY A 57 -14.05 4.20 3.34
N HIS A 58 -15.07 4.56 4.11
CA HIS A 58 -15.50 3.78 5.25
C HIS A 58 -17.03 3.69 5.28
N THR A 59 -17.58 2.49 5.01
CA THR A 59 -19.03 2.25 4.93
C THR A 59 -19.69 2.31 6.30
N ASN A 60 -19.01 1.83 7.33
CA ASN A 60 -19.51 1.73 8.71
C ASN A 60 -18.92 2.78 9.66
N LYS A 61 -18.45 3.94 9.14
CA LYS A 61 -17.83 5.00 9.96
C LYS A 61 -18.66 5.40 11.19
N GLN A 62 -19.98 5.52 11.04
CA GLN A 62 -20.89 5.98 12.10
C GLN A 62 -21.36 4.88 13.06
N TYR A 63 -20.81 3.67 12.96
CA TYR A 63 -21.23 2.53 13.77
C TYR A 63 -20.91 2.71 15.25
N SER A 64 -19.77 3.30 15.58
CA SER A 64 -19.31 3.52 16.96
C SER A 64 -18.20 4.57 17.03
N ILE A 65 -17.92 5.07 18.25
CA ILE A 65 -16.76 5.95 18.49
C ILE A 65 -15.46 5.28 18.01
N LEU A 66 -15.34 3.96 18.16
CA LEU A 66 -14.16 3.21 17.70
C LEU A 66 -14.00 3.32 16.19
N THR A 67 -15.06 3.18 15.42
CA THR A 67 -15.01 3.29 13.96
C THR A 67 -14.81 4.74 13.50
N GLU A 68 -15.37 5.72 14.20
CA GLU A 68 -15.14 7.14 13.90
C GLU A 68 -13.68 7.54 14.09
N LEU A 69 -13.04 7.11 15.19
CA LEU A 69 -11.62 7.36 15.45
C LEU A 69 -10.70 6.68 14.41
N GLN A 70 -11.03 5.45 14.01
CA GLN A 70 -10.30 4.76 12.94
C GLN A 70 -10.43 5.51 11.60
N ALA A 71 -11.64 5.91 11.24
CA ALA A 71 -11.89 6.69 10.03
C ALA A 71 -11.11 8.01 10.04
N PHE A 72 -11.07 8.70 11.18
CA PHE A 72 -10.28 9.92 11.34
C PHE A 72 -8.79 9.68 11.10
N GLY A 73 -8.22 8.65 11.72
CA GLY A 73 -6.79 8.29 11.55
C GLY A 73 -6.45 7.91 10.10
N LEU A 74 -7.28 7.06 9.46
CA LEU A 74 -7.07 6.66 8.08
C LEU A 74 -7.27 7.81 7.09
N ASN A 75 -8.23 8.70 7.32
CA ASN A 75 -8.37 9.91 6.51
C ASN A 75 -7.13 10.82 6.61
N GLY A 76 -6.53 10.93 7.80
CA GLY A 76 -5.26 11.62 7.98
C GLY A 76 -4.13 10.99 7.19
N HIS A 77 -4.03 9.67 7.21
CA HIS A 77 -3.05 8.92 6.41
C HIS A 77 -3.22 9.20 4.91
N PHE A 78 -4.42 9.05 4.38
CA PHE A 78 -4.67 9.24 2.94
C PHE A 78 -4.55 10.70 2.49
N ALA A 79 -5.20 11.63 3.19
CA ALA A 79 -5.23 13.03 2.77
C ALA A 79 -3.90 13.76 3.04
N VAL A 80 -3.27 13.51 4.19
CA VAL A 80 -2.06 14.24 4.59
C VAL A 80 -0.80 13.49 4.16
N GLU A 81 -0.63 12.23 4.57
CA GLU A 81 0.61 11.52 4.28
C GLU A 81 0.73 11.10 2.81
N GLN A 82 -0.23 10.37 2.26
CA GLN A 82 -0.19 9.93 0.86
C GLN A 82 -0.28 11.12 -0.09
N GLY A 83 -1.18 12.05 0.18
CA GLY A 83 -1.32 13.29 -0.60
C GLY A 83 -0.05 14.13 -0.58
N GLY A 84 0.51 14.36 0.60
CA GLY A 84 1.74 15.15 0.78
C GLY A 84 2.95 14.52 0.10
N ARG A 85 3.15 13.21 0.24
CA ARG A 85 4.24 12.49 -0.43
C ARG A 85 4.10 12.53 -1.95
N THR A 86 2.88 12.32 -2.45
CA THR A 86 2.60 12.42 -3.89
C THR A 86 2.89 13.81 -4.44
N ALA A 87 2.42 14.86 -3.76
CA ALA A 87 2.65 16.25 -4.17
C ALA A 87 4.13 16.62 -4.17
N SER A 88 4.90 16.06 -3.25
CA SER A 88 6.35 16.29 -3.13
C SER A 88 7.20 15.36 -4.02
N GLY A 89 6.59 14.41 -4.72
CA GLY A 89 7.27 13.43 -5.56
C GLY A 89 8.09 12.39 -4.79
N HIS A 90 7.76 12.16 -3.51
CA HIS A 90 8.39 11.13 -2.69
C HIS A 90 7.73 9.77 -2.86
N PHE A 91 8.39 8.73 -2.36
CA PHE A 91 7.85 7.37 -2.38
C PHE A 91 6.54 7.28 -1.60
N ILE A 92 5.55 6.66 -2.23
CA ILE A 92 4.29 6.28 -1.61
C ILE A 92 4.16 4.76 -1.64
N ASN A 93 3.26 4.20 -0.85
CA ASN A 93 3.00 2.77 -0.88
C ASN A 93 1.63 2.46 -1.48
N PHE A 94 1.52 1.29 -2.05
CA PHE A 94 0.26 0.59 -2.21
C PHE A 94 -0.17 0.07 -0.83
N ASN A 95 -1.44 0.26 -0.48
CA ASN A 95 -1.95 -0.07 0.86
C ASN A 95 -2.61 -1.46 0.90
N GLY A 96 -2.15 -2.39 0.08
CA GLY A 96 -2.63 -3.76 0.02
C GLY A 96 -3.92 -3.97 -0.79
N THR A 97 -4.71 -2.92 -1.00
CA THR A 97 -6.03 -2.99 -1.62
C THR A 97 -6.49 -1.62 -2.12
N GLY A 98 -7.58 -1.59 -2.90
CA GLY A 98 -8.16 -0.35 -3.41
C GLY A 98 -7.25 0.34 -4.44
N GLY A 99 -6.69 -0.40 -5.36
CA GLY A 99 -5.87 0.16 -6.43
C GLY A 99 -5.50 -0.84 -7.52
N ILE A 100 -4.71 -0.36 -8.47
CA ILE A 100 -4.34 -1.11 -9.67
C ILE A 100 -2.82 -1.14 -9.82
N TRP A 101 -2.30 -2.29 -10.18
CA TRP A 101 -0.92 -2.52 -10.56
C TRP A 101 -0.80 -2.78 -12.06
N ARG A 102 0.26 -2.27 -12.68
CA ARG A 102 0.73 -2.77 -13.97
C ARG A 102 1.45 -4.10 -13.74
N LYS A 103 1.03 -5.18 -14.41
CA LYS A 103 1.63 -6.53 -14.25
C LYS A 103 3.15 -6.50 -14.40
N LYS A 104 3.64 -5.81 -15.44
CA LYS A 104 5.07 -5.63 -15.68
C LYS A 104 5.81 -5.00 -14.49
N CYS A 105 5.19 -4.08 -13.77
CA CYS A 105 5.78 -3.46 -12.58
C CYS A 105 6.01 -4.50 -11.47
N ILE A 106 5.05 -5.39 -11.24
CA ILE A 106 5.17 -6.48 -10.27
C ILE A 106 6.31 -7.41 -10.67
N GLU A 107 6.33 -7.85 -11.93
CA GLU A 107 7.36 -8.75 -12.49
C GLU A 107 8.76 -8.13 -12.41
N ASP A 108 8.92 -6.89 -12.85
CA ASP A 108 10.19 -6.17 -12.79
C ASP A 108 10.68 -5.98 -11.34
N ALA A 109 9.77 -5.81 -10.39
CA ALA A 109 10.11 -5.67 -8.98
C ALA A 109 10.48 -7.01 -8.31
N GLY A 110 10.31 -8.13 -9.02
CA GLY A 110 10.64 -9.48 -8.54
C GLY A 110 9.47 -10.24 -7.94
N GLY A 111 8.22 -9.84 -8.26
CA GLY A 111 7.01 -10.52 -7.81
C GLY A 111 6.65 -10.27 -6.34
N TRP A 112 5.62 -10.96 -5.89
CA TRP A 112 5.17 -10.91 -4.49
C TRP A 112 6.09 -11.76 -3.61
N GLU A 113 6.63 -11.18 -2.55
CA GLU A 113 7.45 -11.89 -1.57
C GLU A 113 6.67 -11.99 -0.25
N HIS A 114 6.83 -13.10 0.48
CA HIS A 114 6.10 -13.41 1.71
C HIS A 114 6.97 -13.42 2.98
N ASP A 115 8.12 -12.78 2.90
CA ASP A 115 9.09 -12.66 4.00
C ASP A 115 8.83 -11.47 4.93
N THR A 116 7.79 -10.68 4.63
CA THR A 116 7.26 -9.60 5.48
C THR A 116 5.74 -9.72 5.60
N LEU A 117 5.16 -9.19 6.69
CA LEU A 117 3.71 -9.18 6.89
C LEU A 117 2.96 -8.10 6.08
N THR A 118 3.69 -7.24 5.39
CA THR A 118 3.17 -6.19 4.52
C THR A 118 3.84 -6.31 3.15
N GLU A 119 3.39 -7.31 2.40
CA GLU A 119 3.87 -7.64 1.05
C GLU A 119 3.71 -6.46 0.09
N ASP A 120 2.67 -5.68 0.30
CA ASP A 120 2.31 -4.47 -0.44
C ASP A 120 3.35 -3.35 -0.25
N LEU A 121 3.74 -3.09 0.98
CA LEU A 121 4.76 -2.11 1.33
C LEU A 121 6.14 -2.53 0.78
N ASP A 122 6.50 -3.80 0.94
CA ASP A 122 7.74 -4.34 0.41
C ASP A 122 7.84 -4.21 -1.11
N LEU A 123 6.83 -4.71 -1.84
CA LEU A 123 6.78 -4.62 -3.29
C LEU A 123 6.78 -3.16 -3.77
N SER A 124 6.07 -2.27 -3.06
CA SER A 124 6.02 -0.84 -3.38
C SER A 124 7.42 -0.20 -3.37
N TYR A 125 8.22 -0.50 -2.37
CA TYR A 125 9.58 0.02 -2.29
C TYR A 125 10.49 -0.62 -3.32
N ARG A 126 10.41 -1.93 -3.56
CA ARG A 126 11.19 -2.62 -4.59
C ARG A 126 10.93 -2.04 -5.98
N ALA A 127 9.66 -1.80 -6.31
CA ALA A 127 9.26 -1.22 -7.59
C ALA A 127 9.79 0.20 -7.79
N GLN A 128 9.62 1.07 -6.78
CA GLN A 128 10.07 2.47 -6.89
C GLN A 128 11.60 2.60 -6.92
N LEU A 129 12.34 1.73 -6.25
CA LEU A 129 13.79 1.65 -6.39
C LEU A 129 14.23 1.24 -7.80
N LYS A 130 13.38 0.54 -8.56
CA LYS A 130 13.63 0.24 -9.99
C LYS A 130 13.17 1.36 -10.94
N GLY A 131 12.65 2.45 -10.41
CA GLY A 131 12.27 3.63 -11.18
C GLY A 131 10.80 3.70 -11.59
N TRP A 132 9.97 2.74 -11.15
CA TRP A 132 8.54 2.83 -11.31
C TRP A 132 7.95 3.98 -10.49
N LYS A 133 6.97 4.68 -11.06
CA LYS A 133 6.25 5.73 -10.38
C LYS A 133 4.91 5.23 -9.89
N PHE A 134 4.49 5.76 -8.76
CA PHE A 134 3.18 5.49 -8.18
C PHE A 134 2.34 6.75 -8.21
N LYS A 135 1.06 6.58 -8.51
CA LYS A 135 0.08 7.65 -8.52
C LYS A 135 -0.94 7.44 -7.41
N TYR A 136 -1.10 8.43 -6.57
CA TYR A 136 -2.22 8.47 -5.63
C TYR A 136 -3.38 9.27 -6.23
N CYS A 137 -4.56 8.66 -6.24
CA CYS A 137 -5.79 9.19 -6.82
C CYS A 137 -6.80 9.48 -5.71
N GLU A 138 -6.67 10.64 -5.05
CA GLU A 138 -7.44 11.00 -3.87
C GLU A 138 -8.96 11.11 -4.13
N HIS A 139 -9.34 11.56 -5.33
CA HIS A 139 -10.74 11.79 -5.70
C HIS A 139 -11.51 10.53 -6.11
N VAL A 140 -10.82 9.38 -6.25
CA VAL A 140 -11.46 8.08 -6.40
C VAL A 140 -11.43 7.37 -5.06
N VAL A 141 -12.61 7.03 -4.57
CA VAL A 141 -12.77 6.42 -3.25
C VAL A 141 -13.20 4.97 -3.41
N ALA A 142 -12.54 4.08 -2.69
CA ALA A 142 -12.92 2.67 -2.57
C ALA A 142 -13.38 2.43 -1.13
N PRO A 143 -14.70 2.40 -0.86
CA PRO A 143 -15.24 2.19 0.47
C PRO A 143 -14.98 0.76 0.97
N ALA A 144 -14.76 0.62 2.28
CA ALA A 144 -14.58 -0.66 2.96
C ALA A 144 -15.12 -0.60 4.38
N GLU A 145 -15.20 -1.73 5.05
CA GLU A 145 -15.57 -1.81 6.46
C GLU A 145 -14.37 -1.59 7.39
N LEU A 146 -14.62 -0.90 8.49
CA LEU A 146 -13.67 -0.77 9.60
C LEU A 146 -13.91 -1.85 10.64
N PRO A 147 -12.85 -2.36 11.30
CA PRO A 147 -12.99 -3.24 12.46
C PRO A 147 -13.91 -2.65 13.53
N ILE A 148 -14.98 -3.37 13.86
CA ILE A 148 -15.96 -2.93 14.86
C ILE A 148 -15.60 -3.31 16.29
N THR A 149 -14.59 -4.17 16.48
CA THR A 149 -14.13 -4.59 17.80
C THR A 149 -12.68 -4.19 18.05
N MET A 150 -12.37 -3.90 19.32
CA MET A 150 -11.01 -3.55 19.74
C MET A 150 -10.01 -4.69 19.48
N SER A 151 -10.42 -5.94 19.59
CA SER A 151 -9.56 -7.10 19.35
C SER A 151 -9.18 -7.20 17.86
N ALA A 152 -10.13 -7.00 16.96
CA ALA A 152 -9.87 -6.99 15.52
C ALA A 152 -8.95 -5.82 15.13
N LEU A 153 -9.22 -4.61 15.66
CA LEU A 153 -8.35 -3.45 15.45
C LEU A 153 -6.92 -3.71 15.93
N LYS A 154 -6.73 -4.20 17.16
CA LYS A 154 -5.40 -4.53 17.69
C LYS A 154 -4.68 -5.55 16.81
N SER A 155 -5.36 -6.58 16.35
CA SER A 155 -4.79 -7.59 15.45
C SER A 155 -4.35 -6.99 14.11
N GLN A 156 -5.16 -6.11 13.53
CA GLN A 156 -4.85 -5.41 12.28
C GLN A 156 -3.63 -4.48 12.48
N GLN A 157 -3.66 -3.63 13.52
CA GLN A 157 -2.57 -2.69 13.82
C GLN A 157 -1.25 -3.44 14.11
N HIS A 158 -1.31 -4.55 14.85
CA HIS A 158 -0.13 -5.38 15.10
C HIS A 158 0.52 -5.88 13.79
N ARG A 159 -0.30 -6.35 12.83
CA ARG A 159 0.23 -6.80 11.52
C ARG A 159 0.89 -5.64 10.78
N TRP A 160 0.25 -4.47 10.73
CA TRP A 160 0.79 -3.30 10.03
C TRP A 160 2.09 -2.81 10.66
N MET A 161 2.12 -2.69 11.99
CA MET A 161 3.32 -2.24 12.71
C MET A 161 4.48 -3.22 12.55
N LYS A 162 4.23 -4.52 12.74
CA LYS A 162 5.24 -5.55 12.58
C LYS A 162 5.75 -5.62 11.14
N GLY A 163 4.86 -5.62 10.16
CA GLY A 163 5.22 -5.64 8.75
C GLY A 163 6.04 -4.42 8.33
N GLY A 164 5.67 -3.23 8.79
CA GLY A 164 6.45 -2.02 8.56
C GLY A 164 7.87 -2.10 9.12
N ALA A 165 8.04 -2.64 10.35
CA ALA A 165 9.36 -2.85 10.94
C ALA A 165 10.18 -3.92 10.18
N GLU A 166 9.54 -4.98 9.69
CA GLU A 166 10.17 -5.99 8.84
C GLU A 166 10.63 -5.38 7.51
N CYS A 167 9.78 -4.57 6.86
CA CYS A 167 10.14 -3.83 5.66
C CYS A 167 11.28 -2.83 5.90
N PHE A 168 11.27 -2.10 7.01
CA PHE A 168 12.39 -1.22 7.36
C PHE A 168 13.71 -2.00 7.44
N ARG A 169 13.73 -3.12 8.17
CA ARG A 169 14.93 -3.96 8.30
C ARG A 169 15.41 -4.48 6.96
N LYS A 170 14.48 -4.88 6.07
CA LYS A 170 14.79 -5.41 4.73
C LYS A 170 15.30 -4.35 3.77
N MET A 171 14.69 -3.16 3.79
CA MET A 171 14.86 -2.14 2.76
C MET A 171 15.82 -1.01 3.15
N ALA A 172 16.08 -0.76 4.45
CA ALA A 172 16.85 0.41 4.90
C ALA A 172 18.23 0.49 4.24
N TRP A 173 18.98 -0.60 4.23
CA TRP A 173 20.30 -0.63 3.60
C TRP A 173 20.24 -0.45 2.09
N ARG A 174 19.24 -1.07 1.44
CA ARG A 174 19.03 -0.92 -0.02
C ARG A 174 18.73 0.53 -0.39
N ILE A 175 17.86 1.22 0.37
CA ILE A 175 17.53 2.64 0.14
C ILE A 175 18.77 3.51 0.32
N LEU A 176 19.52 3.32 1.40
CA LEU A 176 20.74 4.11 1.70
C LEU A 176 21.78 4.00 0.59
N THR A 177 22.04 2.80 0.11
CA THR A 177 23.11 2.51 -0.86
C THR A 177 22.72 2.70 -2.31
N PHE A 178 21.42 2.79 -2.62
CA PHE A 178 20.94 2.92 -3.98
C PHE A 178 21.30 4.29 -4.58
N LYS A 179 22.03 4.30 -5.71
CA LYS A 179 22.56 5.52 -6.32
C LYS A 179 21.55 6.29 -7.18
N GLY A 180 20.45 5.66 -7.59
CA GLY A 180 19.44 6.24 -8.51
C GLY A 180 18.37 7.11 -7.84
N VAL A 181 18.44 7.35 -6.52
CA VAL A 181 17.41 8.04 -5.73
C VAL A 181 18.02 9.27 -5.06
N LYS A 182 17.28 10.39 -5.08
CA LYS A 182 17.69 11.64 -4.42
C LYS A 182 17.83 11.44 -2.90
N ALA A 183 18.73 12.21 -2.28
CA ALA A 183 18.92 12.13 -0.81
C ALA A 183 17.63 12.43 -0.03
N SER A 184 16.80 13.38 -0.49
CA SER A 184 15.50 13.69 0.08
C SER A 184 14.58 12.45 0.09
N ASP A 185 14.50 11.72 -1.03
CA ASP A 185 13.63 10.55 -1.15
C ASP A 185 14.10 9.40 -0.25
N LYS A 186 15.42 9.26 -0.07
CA LYS A 186 16.00 8.31 0.89
C LYS A 186 15.57 8.64 2.32
N ILE A 187 15.70 9.90 2.73
CA ILE A 187 15.32 10.34 4.08
C ILE A 187 13.82 10.11 4.29
N HIS A 188 12.99 10.56 3.37
CA HIS A 188 11.54 10.36 3.46
C HIS A 188 11.15 8.88 3.46
N GLY A 189 11.74 8.06 2.59
CA GLY A 189 11.49 6.63 2.53
C GLY A 189 11.88 5.91 3.82
N LEU A 190 13.06 6.23 4.37
CA LEU A 190 13.50 5.66 5.65
C LEU A 190 12.61 6.09 6.80
N SER A 191 12.25 7.38 6.88
CA SER A 191 11.35 7.89 7.91
C SER A 191 9.96 7.23 7.83
N HIS A 192 9.45 7.02 6.62
CA HIS A 192 8.17 6.34 6.42
C HIS A 192 8.21 4.89 6.92
N LEU A 193 9.20 4.12 6.53
CA LEU A 193 9.33 2.74 6.99
C LEU A 193 9.60 2.66 8.50
N PHE A 194 10.35 3.63 9.05
CA PHE A 194 10.67 3.70 10.47
C PHE A 194 9.47 4.13 11.33
N ASN A 195 8.45 4.76 10.76
CA ASN A 195 7.25 5.22 11.47
C ASN A 195 6.59 4.12 12.31
N SER A 196 6.62 2.88 11.83
CA SER A 196 6.16 1.70 12.57
C SER A 196 6.92 1.46 13.89
N SER A 197 8.13 1.98 14.02
CA SER A 197 8.98 1.82 15.20
C SER A 197 8.77 2.91 16.25
N VAL A 198 8.05 3.99 15.95
CA VAL A 198 7.79 5.12 16.86
C VAL A 198 7.14 4.65 18.16
N PHE A 199 6.28 3.64 18.09
CA PHE A 199 5.63 3.07 19.28
C PHE A 199 6.60 2.43 20.27
N VAL A 200 7.79 1.99 19.83
CA VAL A 200 8.84 1.46 20.73
C VAL A 200 9.45 2.57 21.59
N PHE A 201 9.37 3.82 21.14
CA PHE A 201 9.92 4.98 21.83
C PHE A 201 8.89 5.74 22.69
N ILE A 202 7.62 5.37 22.61
CA ILE A 202 6.53 5.99 23.38
C ILE A 202 6.22 5.17 24.65
N LEU A 203 6.66 3.92 24.73
CA LEU A 203 6.53 3.03 25.88
C LEU A 203 7.75 3.14 26.79
#